data_4cc33613cd2e9fc5b9e95904dfd188d5
#
_entry.id   4cc33613cd2e9fc5b9e95904dfd188d5
#
_cell.length_a   1.000
_cell.length_b   1.000
_cell.length_c   1.000
_cell.angle_alpha   90.00
_cell.angle_beta   90.00
_cell.angle_gamma   90.00
#
_symmetry.space_group_name_H-M   'P 1'
#
loop_
_entity.id
_entity.type
_entity.pdbx_description
1 polymer ?
#
loop_
_entity_poly.entity_id
_entity_poly.type
_entity_poly.pdbx_seq_one_letter_code
_entity_poly.pdbx_strand_id
1 'polypeptide(L)'
;SSAASDVYKRQEEACHAVGLELQRRAAALMPWHPGRCAELVAAGQVIGHAGELHPTVCRKAGLPARSCAVELDLDALIAAAPDGGTIRGLSTYPVAKEDVALVVDEEVSAAQVHEALVAGGGELLESVELFDVYAGEQVGEHRKSLAFSLRLRAADRTLTDAEAAEARDAAVARAEQVCGAQLRAQ
;
A
#
# COMPACT_ATOMS: atom_id res chain seq x y z
N SER A 1 -5.60 9.01 11.26
CA SER A 1 -6.97 8.86 11.83
C SER A 1 -7.44 7.43 11.62
N SER A 2 -7.79 6.71 12.67
CA SER A 2 -8.08 5.27 12.67
C SER A 2 -9.17 4.85 11.65
N ALA A 3 -10.23 5.63 11.48
CA ALA A 3 -11.35 5.28 10.59
C ALA A 3 -10.96 5.15 9.11
N ALA A 4 -10.11 6.02 8.59
CA ALA A 4 -9.61 5.89 7.21
C ALA A 4 -8.72 4.66 7.05
N SER A 5 -7.86 4.37 8.05
CA SER A 5 -7.03 3.18 8.08
C SER A 5 -7.85 1.89 8.07
N ASP A 6 -8.94 1.85 8.84
CA ASP A 6 -9.82 0.67 8.91
C ASP A 6 -10.53 0.41 7.58
N VAL A 7 -10.98 1.45 6.89
CA VAL A 7 -11.59 1.32 5.55
C VAL A 7 -10.59 0.71 4.56
N TYR A 8 -9.33 1.13 4.58
CA TYR A 8 -8.30 0.59 3.68
C TYR A 8 -7.91 -0.86 3.99
N LYS A 9 -7.88 -1.28 5.25
CA LYS A 9 -7.59 -2.66 5.65
C LYS A 9 -8.67 -3.64 5.19
N ARG A 10 -9.94 -3.26 5.33
CA ARG A 10 -11.07 -4.12 4.93
C ARG A 10 -11.07 -4.51 3.46
N GLN A 11 -10.62 -3.63 2.59
CA GLN A 11 -10.53 -3.90 1.15
C GLN A 11 -9.41 -4.89 0.83
N GLU A 12 -8.26 -4.74 1.49
CA GLU A 12 -7.15 -5.68 1.37
C GLU A 12 -7.54 -7.07 1.86
N GLU A 13 -8.20 -7.14 3.01
CA GLU A 13 -8.73 -8.40 3.56
C GLU A 13 -9.69 -9.08 2.59
N ALA A 14 -10.61 -8.32 1.96
CA ALA A 14 -11.58 -8.86 0.99
C ALA A 14 -10.89 -9.41 -0.26
N CYS A 15 -9.94 -8.68 -0.84
CA CYS A 15 -9.19 -9.14 -2.00
C CYS A 15 -8.29 -10.34 -1.65
N HIS A 16 -7.60 -10.26 -0.52
CA HIS A 16 -6.72 -11.34 -0.06
C HIS A 16 -7.49 -12.64 0.22
N ALA A 17 -8.71 -12.54 0.76
CA ALA A 17 -9.57 -13.70 1.03
C ALA A 17 -9.92 -14.49 -0.25
N VAL A 18 -9.92 -13.83 -1.40
CA VAL A 18 -10.16 -14.47 -2.71
C VAL A 18 -8.88 -14.63 -3.54
N GLY A 19 -7.70 -14.44 -2.92
CA GLY A 19 -6.40 -14.65 -3.57
C GLY A 19 -6.00 -13.57 -4.57
N LEU A 20 -6.55 -12.36 -4.45
CA LEU A 20 -6.26 -11.22 -5.31
C LEU A 20 -5.35 -10.20 -4.61
N GLU A 21 -4.48 -9.57 -5.39
CA GLU A 21 -3.73 -8.38 -4.96
C GLU A 21 -4.52 -7.12 -5.33
N LEU A 22 -4.63 -6.20 -4.37
CA LEU A 22 -5.34 -4.94 -4.53
C LEU A 22 -4.36 -3.83 -4.93
N GLN A 23 -4.63 -3.21 -6.06
CA GLN A 23 -3.99 -1.96 -6.49
C GLN A 23 -4.95 -0.78 -6.28
N ARG A 24 -4.39 0.41 -6.04
CA ARG A 24 -5.15 1.64 -5.85
C ARG A 24 -4.68 2.68 -6.85
N ARG A 25 -5.62 3.29 -7.57
CA ARG A 25 -5.35 4.40 -8.49
C ARG A 25 -6.12 5.63 -8.05
N ALA A 26 -5.50 6.81 -8.10
CA ALA A 26 -6.19 8.06 -7.80
C ALA A 26 -7.40 8.24 -8.73
N ALA A 27 -8.53 8.66 -8.17
CA ALA A 27 -9.76 8.87 -8.90
C ALA A 27 -10.46 10.13 -8.43
N ALA A 28 -11.32 10.70 -9.32
CA ALA A 28 -12.10 11.87 -9.03
C ALA A 28 -13.52 11.69 -9.60
N LEU A 29 -14.42 11.12 -8.81
CA LEU A 29 -15.82 10.90 -9.20
C LEU A 29 -16.77 11.07 -8.01
N MET A 30 -18.02 11.41 -8.29
CA MET A 30 -19.08 11.44 -7.26
C MET A 30 -19.43 9.98 -6.87
N PRO A 31 -19.78 9.71 -5.62
CA PRO A 31 -20.00 10.65 -4.49
C PRO A 31 -18.76 10.99 -3.64
N TRP A 32 -17.59 10.74 -4.15
CA TRP A 32 -16.32 10.85 -3.45
C TRP A 32 -15.74 12.28 -3.49
N HIS A 33 -14.82 12.57 -2.56
CA HIS A 33 -14.03 13.80 -2.57
C HIS A 33 -12.99 13.73 -3.70
N PRO A 34 -12.92 14.74 -4.61
CA PRO A 34 -12.11 14.65 -5.83
C PRO A 34 -10.59 14.49 -5.60
N GLY A 35 -10.08 14.87 -4.43
CA GLY A 35 -8.65 14.71 -4.08
C GLY A 35 -8.38 13.60 -3.06
N ARG A 36 -9.40 12.79 -2.68
CA ARG A 36 -9.27 11.76 -1.63
C ARG A 36 -10.13 10.54 -1.95
N CYS A 37 -10.04 10.09 -3.17
CA CYS A 37 -10.71 8.92 -3.69
C CYS A 37 -9.71 8.06 -4.48
N ALA A 38 -9.86 6.77 -4.39
CA ALA A 38 -9.12 5.80 -5.19
C ALA A 38 -10.07 4.80 -5.84
N GLU A 39 -9.79 4.44 -7.08
CA GLU A 39 -10.26 3.21 -7.69
C GLU A 39 -9.54 2.03 -7.05
N LEU A 40 -10.28 0.98 -6.81
CA LEU A 40 -9.79 -0.31 -6.34
C LEU A 40 -9.68 -1.25 -7.55
N VAL A 41 -8.49 -1.72 -7.84
CA VAL A 41 -8.19 -2.52 -9.02
C VAL A 41 -7.63 -3.87 -8.60
N ALA A 42 -8.23 -4.95 -9.09
CA ALA A 42 -7.72 -6.30 -8.91
C ALA A 42 -7.70 -7.03 -10.26
N ALA A 43 -6.66 -7.79 -10.54
CA ALA A 43 -6.45 -8.47 -11.82
C ALA A 43 -6.63 -7.55 -13.04
N GLY A 44 -6.24 -6.28 -12.93
CA GLY A 44 -6.36 -5.27 -13.98
C GLY A 44 -7.76 -4.69 -14.20
N GLN A 45 -8.76 -5.10 -13.40
CA GLN A 45 -10.14 -4.61 -13.48
C GLN A 45 -10.48 -3.72 -12.28
N VAL A 46 -11.29 -2.68 -12.51
CA VAL A 46 -11.84 -1.86 -11.43
C VAL A 46 -12.93 -2.67 -10.73
N ILE A 47 -12.74 -2.92 -9.43
CA ILE A 47 -13.65 -3.67 -8.58
C ILE A 47 -14.39 -2.78 -7.57
N GLY A 48 -14.13 -1.48 -7.58
CA GLY A 48 -14.78 -0.57 -6.67
C GLY A 48 -14.03 0.73 -6.44
N HIS A 49 -14.49 1.47 -5.43
CA HIS A 49 -13.92 2.76 -5.04
C HIS A 49 -13.87 2.89 -3.53
N ALA A 50 -12.89 3.64 -3.04
CA ALA A 50 -12.75 3.96 -1.62
C ALA A 50 -12.23 5.37 -1.41
N GLY A 51 -12.64 6.01 -0.33
CA GLY A 51 -12.13 7.33 0.01
C GLY A 51 -13.03 8.12 0.95
N GLU A 52 -12.76 9.41 1.04
CA GLU A 52 -13.58 10.38 1.77
C GLU A 52 -14.79 10.75 0.91
N LEU A 53 -15.98 10.79 1.52
CA LEU A 53 -17.17 11.25 0.84
C LEU A 53 -17.13 12.76 0.60
N HIS A 54 -17.72 13.20 -0.52
CA HIS A 54 -17.81 14.62 -0.84
C HIS A 54 -18.57 15.39 0.26
N PRO A 55 -18.09 16.57 0.69
CA PRO A 55 -18.73 17.34 1.78
C PRO A 55 -20.22 17.61 1.59
N THR A 56 -20.65 17.79 0.34
CA THR A 56 -22.07 17.97 0.01
C THR A 56 -22.91 16.70 0.25
N VAL A 57 -22.33 15.53 -0.01
CA VAL A 57 -22.97 14.22 0.27
C VAL A 57 -23.09 14.03 1.77
N CYS A 58 -22.03 14.27 2.54
CA CYS A 58 -22.08 14.19 4.00
C CYS A 58 -23.17 15.08 4.58
N ARG A 59 -23.25 16.35 4.15
CA ARG A 59 -24.31 17.27 4.62
C ARG A 59 -25.72 16.82 4.28
N LYS A 60 -25.96 16.34 3.05
CA LYS A 60 -27.28 15.86 2.61
C LYS A 60 -27.72 14.58 3.33
N ALA A 61 -26.78 13.70 3.63
CA ALA A 61 -27.04 12.43 4.30
C ALA A 61 -26.97 12.50 5.83
N GLY A 62 -26.68 13.67 6.41
CA GLY A 62 -26.52 13.81 7.87
C GLY A 62 -25.31 13.08 8.44
N LEU A 63 -24.29 12.83 7.62
CA LEU A 63 -23.06 12.15 8.03
C LEU A 63 -22.05 13.15 8.62
N PRO A 64 -21.18 12.70 9.53
CA PRO A 64 -20.07 13.51 10.01
C PRO A 64 -19.20 14.01 8.85
N ALA A 65 -18.58 15.18 9.05
CA ALA A 65 -17.57 15.67 8.11
C ALA A 65 -16.42 14.66 7.99
N ARG A 66 -15.89 14.49 6.76
CA ARG A 66 -14.80 13.56 6.45
C ARG A 66 -15.14 12.09 6.69
N SER A 67 -16.40 11.71 6.57
CA SER A 67 -16.80 10.30 6.54
C SER A 67 -16.11 9.60 5.37
N CYS A 68 -15.52 8.43 5.65
CA CYS A 68 -14.93 7.56 4.65
C CYS A 68 -15.88 6.40 4.34
N ALA A 69 -15.85 5.95 3.09
CA ALA A 69 -16.65 4.82 2.64
C ALA A 69 -15.87 3.97 1.63
N VAL A 70 -16.36 2.77 1.39
CA VAL A 70 -15.91 1.87 0.33
C VAL A 70 -17.14 1.29 -0.37
N GLU A 71 -17.01 1.12 -1.65
CA GLU A 71 -17.96 0.42 -2.51
C GLU A 71 -17.20 -0.63 -3.30
N LEU A 72 -17.66 -1.87 -3.27
CA LEU A 72 -17.08 -3.01 -4.00
C LEU A 72 -18.15 -3.65 -4.88
N ASP A 73 -17.80 -3.90 -6.13
CA ASP A 73 -18.54 -4.78 -7.03
C ASP A 73 -18.14 -6.23 -6.72
N LEU A 74 -19.01 -6.94 -6.03
CA LEU A 74 -18.75 -8.33 -5.62
C LEU A 74 -18.73 -9.29 -6.79
N ASP A 75 -19.52 -9.04 -7.84
CA ASP A 75 -19.53 -9.90 -9.04
C ASP A 75 -18.21 -9.76 -9.80
N ALA A 76 -17.70 -8.52 -9.92
CA ALA A 76 -16.39 -8.26 -10.50
C ALA A 76 -15.25 -8.87 -9.67
N LEU A 77 -15.33 -8.78 -8.34
CA LEU A 77 -14.35 -9.38 -7.43
C LEU A 77 -14.33 -10.92 -7.56
N ILE A 78 -15.50 -11.56 -7.58
CA ILE A 78 -15.62 -13.00 -7.73
C ILE A 78 -15.14 -13.46 -9.10
N ALA A 79 -15.49 -12.73 -10.16
CA ALA A 79 -15.07 -13.05 -11.52
C ALA A 79 -13.54 -12.89 -11.72
N ALA A 80 -12.91 -11.99 -10.99
CA ALA A 80 -11.47 -11.79 -11.02
C ALA A 80 -10.70 -12.80 -10.16
N ALA A 81 -11.38 -13.50 -9.23
CA ALA A 81 -10.74 -14.48 -8.35
C ALA A 81 -10.17 -15.66 -9.18
N PRO A 82 -8.93 -16.10 -8.88
CA PRO A 82 -8.33 -17.22 -9.58
C PRO A 82 -9.10 -18.52 -9.28
N ASP A 83 -9.25 -19.38 -10.30
CA ASP A 83 -9.80 -20.73 -10.12
C ASP A 83 -8.88 -21.56 -9.23
N GLY A 84 -9.27 -21.77 -7.98
CA GLY A 84 -8.53 -22.53 -6.98
C GLY A 84 -7.57 -21.64 -6.16
N GLY A 85 -7.67 -21.73 -4.83
CA GLY A 85 -6.77 -21.02 -3.92
C GLY A 85 -5.34 -21.54 -4.07
N THR A 86 -4.42 -20.69 -4.48
CA THR A 86 -2.99 -21.01 -4.47
C THR A 86 -2.50 -20.97 -3.03
N ILE A 87 -2.33 -22.14 -2.42
CA ILE A 87 -1.63 -22.21 -1.12
C ILE A 87 -0.17 -21.89 -1.42
N ARG A 88 0.26 -20.68 -1.10
CA ARG A 88 1.69 -20.37 -1.06
C ARG A 88 2.34 -21.29 -0.03
N GLY A 89 3.42 -21.96 -0.43
CA GLY A 89 4.16 -22.83 0.49
C GLY A 89 4.50 -22.07 1.78
N LEU A 90 4.06 -22.60 2.91
CA LEU A 90 4.39 -22.03 4.21
C LEU A 90 5.88 -22.26 4.47
N SER A 91 6.70 -21.23 4.33
CA SER A 91 8.07 -21.32 4.77
C SER A 91 8.12 -21.39 6.30
N THR A 92 8.87 -22.36 6.83
CA THR A 92 9.08 -22.53 8.28
C THR A 92 10.23 -21.66 8.79
N TYR A 93 10.95 -20.98 7.91
CA TYR A 93 12.07 -20.13 8.28
C TYR A 93 11.59 -18.78 8.83
N PRO A 94 12.31 -18.20 9.80
CA PRO A 94 11.95 -16.93 10.41
C PRO A 94 11.99 -15.77 9.39
N VAL A 95 11.11 -14.81 9.58
CA VAL A 95 11.08 -13.56 8.82
C VAL A 95 12.07 -12.57 9.43
N ALA A 96 12.92 -11.97 8.62
CA ALA A 96 13.62 -10.74 8.97
C ALA A 96 12.70 -9.54 8.66
N LYS A 97 12.62 -8.59 9.60
CA LYS A 97 11.83 -7.37 9.42
C LYS A 97 12.78 -6.18 9.40
N GLU A 98 12.64 -5.36 8.36
CA GLU A 98 13.38 -4.12 8.17
C GLU A 98 12.40 -2.97 7.94
N ASP A 99 12.50 -1.93 8.76
CA ASP A 99 11.69 -0.74 8.60
C ASP A 99 12.50 0.36 7.90
N VAL A 100 11.88 1.00 6.90
CA VAL A 100 12.50 2.09 6.16
C VAL A 100 11.57 3.29 6.11
N ALA A 101 12.11 4.48 6.33
CA ALA A 101 11.39 5.74 6.16
C ALA A 101 11.97 6.51 4.97
N LEU A 102 11.14 6.75 3.97
CA LEU A 102 11.52 7.39 2.71
C LEU A 102 10.86 8.76 2.57
N VAL A 103 11.65 9.79 2.39
CA VAL A 103 11.16 11.14 2.11
C VAL A 103 11.05 11.31 0.60
N VAL A 104 9.86 11.68 0.14
CA VAL A 104 9.54 11.90 -1.28
C VAL A 104 8.80 13.22 -1.46
N ASP A 105 8.72 13.71 -2.68
CA ASP A 105 7.89 14.86 -3.02
C ASP A 105 6.40 14.52 -2.79
N GLU A 106 5.59 15.51 -2.43
CA GLU A 106 4.19 15.34 -2.07
C GLU A 106 3.37 14.69 -3.19
N GLU A 107 3.73 14.95 -4.45
CA GLU A 107 3.05 14.40 -5.64
C GLU A 107 3.33 12.91 -5.87
N VAL A 108 4.45 12.38 -5.36
CA VAL A 108 4.78 10.95 -5.47
C VAL A 108 3.83 10.13 -4.62
N SER A 109 3.10 9.21 -5.22
CA SER A 109 2.16 8.38 -4.48
C SER A 109 2.86 7.28 -3.66
N ALA A 110 2.26 6.87 -2.54
CA ALA A 110 2.76 5.75 -1.76
C ALA A 110 2.79 4.44 -2.58
N ALA A 111 1.87 4.29 -3.54
CA ALA A 111 1.83 3.14 -4.46
C ALA A 111 3.08 3.08 -5.35
N GLN A 112 3.52 4.20 -5.91
CA GLN A 112 4.75 4.25 -6.74
C GLN A 112 5.98 3.84 -5.92
N VAL A 113 6.10 4.32 -4.68
CA VAL A 113 7.21 3.95 -3.80
C VAL A 113 7.13 2.47 -3.42
N HIS A 114 5.94 1.97 -3.10
CA HIS A 114 5.71 0.55 -2.82
C HIS A 114 6.12 -0.34 -4.01
N GLU A 115 5.68 -0.02 -5.23
CA GLU A 115 6.05 -0.75 -6.44
C GLU A 115 7.57 -0.74 -6.67
N ALA A 116 8.23 0.40 -6.43
CA ALA A 116 9.67 0.51 -6.55
C ALA A 116 10.41 -0.36 -5.52
N LEU A 117 9.95 -0.37 -4.25
CA LEU A 117 10.49 -1.23 -3.19
C LEU A 117 10.32 -2.72 -3.53
N VAL A 118 9.14 -3.12 -4.01
CA VAL A 118 8.88 -4.50 -4.44
C VAL A 118 9.79 -4.90 -5.60
N ALA A 119 9.93 -4.03 -6.60
CA ALA A 119 10.79 -4.29 -7.75
C ALA A 119 12.30 -4.36 -7.40
N GLY A 120 12.72 -3.67 -6.33
CA GLY A 120 14.11 -3.65 -5.89
C GLY A 120 14.48 -4.73 -4.87
N GLY A 121 13.50 -5.23 -4.11
CA GLY A 121 13.75 -6.16 -2.99
C GLY A 121 14.03 -7.61 -3.41
N GLY A 122 13.79 -7.95 -4.68
CA GLY A 122 14.13 -9.28 -5.23
C GLY A 122 13.36 -10.44 -4.61
N GLU A 123 13.92 -11.65 -4.75
CA GLU A 123 13.27 -12.91 -4.33
C GLU A 123 13.17 -13.08 -2.80
N LEU A 124 13.97 -12.36 -2.04
CA LEU A 124 13.93 -12.41 -0.59
C LEU A 124 12.80 -11.57 0.01
N LEU A 125 12.23 -10.64 -0.75
CA LEU A 125 11.17 -9.77 -0.28
C LEU A 125 9.82 -10.50 -0.31
N GLU A 126 9.30 -10.82 0.88
CA GLU A 126 7.99 -11.50 1.04
C GLU A 126 6.83 -10.49 0.94
N SER A 127 6.96 -9.34 1.59
CA SER A 127 5.95 -8.27 1.55
C SER A 127 6.52 -6.91 1.94
N VAL A 128 5.83 -5.86 1.50
CA VAL A 128 6.05 -4.46 1.85
C VAL A 128 4.75 -3.89 2.38
N GLU A 129 4.76 -3.29 3.55
CA GLU A 129 3.58 -2.69 4.18
C GLU A 129 3.85 -1.23 4.54
N LEU A 130 3.01 -0.30 4.05
CA LEU A 130 3.02 1.08 4.49
C LEU A 130 2.34 1.18 5.85
N PHE A 131 3.06 1.62 6.88
CA PHE A 131 2.49 1.73 8.22
C PHE A 131 2.38 3.16 8.74
N ASP A 132 3.12 4.12 8.17
CA ASP A 132 3.01 5.54 8.56
C ASP A 132 3.24 6.50 7.38
N VAL A 133 2.54 7.64 7.42
CA VAL A 133 2.68 8.75 6.48
C VAL A 133 2.76 10.05 7.30
N TYR A 134 3.89 10.72 7.22
CA TYR A 134 4.12 11.97 7.91
C TYR A 134 4.37 13.11 6.92
N ALA A 135 3.61 14.20 7.07
CA ALA A 135 3.82 15.46 6.37
C ALA A 135 3.93 16.58 7.41
N GLY A 136 5.04 17.28 7.44
CA GLY A 136 5.29 18.35 8.41
C GLY A 136 6.65 19.00 8.20
N GLU A 137 6.96 20.01 9.01
CA GLU A 137 8.16 20.85 8.88
C GLU A 137 9.48 20.06 8.84
N GLN A 138 9.53 18.90 9.50
CA GLN A 138 10.75 18.07 9.60
C GLN A 138 11.15 17.39 8.29
N VAL A 139 10.24 17.27 7.33
CA VAL A 139 10.52 16.64 6.02
C VAL A 139 10.66 17.67 4.89
N GLY A 140 10.45 18.95 5.19
CA GLY A 140 10.51 20.06 4.24
C GLY A 140 9.16 20.39 3.61
N GLU A 141 9.08 21.57 2.97
CA GLU A 141 7.90 22.00 2.24
C GLU A 141 7.68 21.11 1.00
N HIS A 142 6.42 20.80 0.69
CA HIS A 142 6.01 19.95 -0.43
C HIS A 142 6.62 18.54 -0.41
N ARG A 143 6.98 18.03 0.76
CA ARG A 143 7.52 16.68 0.94
C ARG A 143 6.77 15.91 2.01
N LYS A 144 6.80 14.58 1.90
CA LYS A 144 6.26 13.66 2.89
C LYS A 144 7.22 12.52 3.15
N SER A 145 7.15 11.96 4.35
CA SER A 145 7.83 10.72 4.74
C SER A 145 6.85 9.57 4.71
N LEU A 146 7.23 8.51 4.04
CA LEU A 146 6.49 7.26 3.95
C LEU A 146 7.30 6.18 4.69
N ALA A 147 6.70 5.56 5.71
CA ALA A 147 7.35 4.50 6.47
C ALA A 147 6.81 3.13 6.06
N PHE A 148 7.71 2.27 5.59
CA PHE A 148 7.39 0.93 5.13
C PHE A 148 8.08 -0.11 6.01
N SER A 149 7.37 -1.21 6.30
CA SER A 149 7.93 -2.42 6.88
C SER A 149 8.14 -3.45 5.78
N LEU A 150 9.39 -3.86 5.60
CA LEU A 150 9.80 -4.89 4.65
C LEU A 150 9.92 -6.22 5.40
N ARG A 151 9.26 -7.25 4.90
CA ARG A 151 9.38 -8.62 5.40
C ARG A 151 10.23 -9.41 4.42
N LEU A 152 11.35 -9.91 4.90
CA LEU A 152 12.33 -10.63 4.10
C LEU A 152 12.43 -12.07 4.59
N ARG A 153 12.43 -13.02 3.65
CA ARG A 153 12.52 -14.45 3.96
C ARG A 153 13.16 -15.22 2.81
N ALA A 154 14.06 -16.13 3.11
CA ALA A 154 14.50 -17.12 2.16
C ALA A 154 13.58 -18.36 2.20
N ALA A 155 13.45 -19.04 1.08
CA ALA A 155 12.63 -20.24 0.98
C ALA A 155 13.29 -21.48 1.61
N ASP A 156 14.63 -21.49 1.72
CA ASP A 156 15.46 -22.66 2.01
C ASP A 156 16.37 -22.53 3.24
N ARG A 157 16.44 -21.33 3.85
CA ARG A 157 17.31 -21.07 5.01
C ARG A 157 16.84 -19.89 5.85
N THR A 158 17.43 -19.71 7.01
CA THR A 158 17.33 -18.46 7.79
C THR A 158 18.24 -17.42 7.16
N LEU A 159 17.73 -16.20 6.96
CA LEU A 159 18.54 -15.07 6.49
C LEU A 159 19.49 -14.61 7.59
N THR A 160 20.68 -14.21 7.19
CA THR A 160 21.60 -13.44 8.04
C THR A 160 21.21 -11.96 8.02
N ASP A 161 21.61 -11.21 9.04
CA ASP A 161 21.37 -9.76 9.12
C ASP A 161 22.00 -9.01 7.91
N ALA A 162 23.14 -9.50 7.41
CA ALA A 162 23.81 -8.93 6.24
C ALA A 162 22.99 -9.12 4.95
N GLU A 163 22.42 -10.30 4.73
CA GLU A 163 21.56 -10.59 3.57
C GLU A 163 20.26 -9.77 3.62
N ALA A 164 19.67 -9.63 4.81
CA ALA A 164 18.48 -8.81 5.00
C ALA A 164 18.77 -7.32 4.72
N ALA A 165 19.91 -6.81 5.23
CA ALA A 165 20.35 -5.45 4.98
C ALA A 165 20.63 -5.19 3.48
N GLU A 166 21.28 -6.12 2.78
CA GLU A 166 21.56 -6.02 1.35
C GLU A 166 20.25 -5.95 0.53
N ALA A 167 19.28 -6.80 0.82
CA ALA A 167 17.98 -6.79 0.15
C ALA A 167 17.20 -5.50 0.43
N ARG A 168 17.21 -5.01 1.69
CA ARG A 168 16.63 -3.71 2.05
C ARG A 168 17.29 -2.58 1.26
N ASP A 169 18.63 -2.54 1.23
CA ASP A 169 19.37 -1.47 0.57
C ASP A 169 19.14 -1.47 -0.95
N ALA A 170 19.01 -2.65 -1.57
CA ALA A 170 18.64 -2.77 -2.97
C ALA A 170 17.22 -2.23 -3.24
N ALA A 171 16.25 -2.54 -2.37
CA ALA A 171 14.89 -2.01 -2.46
C ALA A 171 14.88 -0.48 -2.34
N VAL A 172 15.60 0.07 -1.36
CA VAL A 172 15.75 1.52 -1.15
C VAL A 172 16.39 2.19 -2.35
N ALA A 173 17.50 1.65 -2.85
CA ALA A 173 18.18 2.21 -4.03
C ALA A 173 17.27 2.26 -5.27
N ARG A 174 16.40 1.28 -5.43
CA ARG A 174 15.40 1.30 -6.51
C ARG A 174 14.36 2.40 -6.31
N ALA A 175 13.88 2.60 -5.09
CA ALA A 175 12.95 3.68 -4.78
C ALA A 175 13.59 5.06 -4.95
N GLU A 176 14.86 5.22 -4.58
CA GLU A 176 15.64 6.45 -4.84
C GLU A 176 15.73 6.74 -6.34
N GLN A 177 16.05 5.73 -7.13
CA GLN A 177 16.24 5.87 -8.57
C GLN A 177 14.92 6.23 -9.31
N VAL A 178 13.81 5.62 -8.93
CA VAL A 178 12.53 5.75 -9.66
C VAL A 178 11.67 6.89 -9.14
N CYS A 179 11.66 7.09 -7.83
CA CYS A 179 10.77 8.04 -7.16
C CYS A 179 11.50 9.28 -6.62
N GLY A 180 12.83 9.39 -6.76
CA GLY A 180 13.60 10.44 -6.12
C GLY A 180 13.53 10.37 -4.58
N ALA A 181 13.24 9.20 -4.03
CA ALA A 181 13.15 9.00 -2.59
C ALA A 181 14.49 9.26 -1.92
N GLN A 182 14.45 9.66 -0.64
CA GLN A 182 15.64 9.82 0.18
C GLN A 182 15.42 9.06 1.49
N LEU A 183 16.34 8.18 1.83
CA LEU A 183 16.29 7.46 3.10
C LEU A 183 16.43 8.47 4.25
N ARG A 184 15.47 8.48 5.16
CA ARG A 184 15.52 9.30 6.36
C ARG A 184 16.44 8.63 7.38
N ALA A 185 17.52 9.30 7.79
CA ALA A 185 18.33 8.85 8.91
C ALA A 185 17.47 8.80 10.18
N GLN A 186 17.58 7.70 10.91
CA GLN A 186 16.95 7.52 12.22
C GLN A 186 17.60 8.40 13.26
#